data_e26b89b251d3a6d547043493641a9f91
#
_entry.id   e26b89b251d3a6d547043493641a9f91
#
_cell.length_a   1.000
_cell.length_b   1.000
_cell.length_c   1.000
_cell.angle_alpha   90.00
_cell.angle_beta   90.00
_cell.angle_gamma   90.00
#
_symmetry.space_group_name_H-M   'P 1'
#
loop_
_entity.id
_entity.type
_entity.pdbx_description
1 polymer ?
#
loop_
_entity_poly.entity_id
_entity_poly.type
_entity_poly.pdbx_seq_one_letter_code
_entity_poly.pdbx_strand_id
1 'polypeptide(L)'
;MIDRRNFLKSGAVCSGAVAVTAGAKLEGATSNPSGVGGYDYRLPEIAHGSRLLFQGDSITDMKWGRNQNDRNHYLGHSYVYLIASRLGVDMAEAGLEFFNRGMSGHTVGNLKARWQKDAIDMKPDILSILIGVNDVGRSGKKGVDLKTWENDYRFILDASRKANPKLRLVLLDPFVLRSGRLKNEDAWKHMRGEVDKL
;
A
#
# COMPACT_ATOMS: atom_id res chain seq x y z
N MET A 1 -41.69 2.47 -13.63
CA MET A 1 -40.76 1.33 -13.43
C MET A 1 -39.90 1.23 -14.67
N ILE A 2 -38.65 1.74 -14.63
CA ILE A 2 -37.79 1.77 -15.83
C ILE A 2 -37.07 0.41 -15.90
N ASP A 3 -37.32 -0.30 -17.03
CA ASP A 3 -36.75 -1.61 -17.29
C ASP A 3 -35.24 -1.47 -17.55
N ARG A 4 -34.41 -2.12 -16.72
CA ARG A 4 -32.93 -2.12 -16.78
C ARG A 4 -32.39 -2.67 -18.11
N ARG A 5 -33.18 -3.41 -18.89
CA ARG A 5 -32.74 -4.00 -20.15
C ARG A 5 -32.73 -3.00 -21.32
N ASN A 6 -33.42 -1.89 -21.21
CA ASN A 6 -33.49 -0.87 -22.26
C ASN A 6 -32.45 0.24 -22.14
N PHE A 7 -31.74 0.32 -21.02
CA PHE A 7 -30.69 1.33 -20.82
C PHE A 7 -29.41 1.06 -21.64
N LEU A 8 -29.16 -0.19 -22.02
CA LEU A 8 -27.95 -0.59 -22.76
C LEU A 8 -28.11 -0.56 -24.29
N LYS A 9 -29.29 -0.16 -24.85
CA LYS A 9 -29.53 -0.19 -26.28
C LYS A 9 -29.50 1.16 -27.00
N SER A 10 -29.25 2.26 -26.33
CA SER A 10 -29.20 3.61 -26.91
C SER A 10 -27.79 4.19 -27.03
N GLY A 11 -26.78 3.36 -27.21
CA GLY A 11 -25.43 3.80 -27.58
C GLY A 11 -25.35 3.91 -29.11
N ALA A 12 -25.36 5.13 -29.63
CA ALA A 12 -25.14 5.39 -31.08
C ALA A 12 -23.72 4.91 -31.46
N VAL A 13 -23.65 3.95 -32.36
CA VAL A 13 -22.41 3.48 -32.98
C VAL A 13 -21.96 4.55 -33.97
N CYS A 14 -21.00 5.38 -33.62
CA CYS A 14 -20.22 6.15 -34.56
C CYS A 14 -19.10 5.24 -35.12
N SER A 15 -19.35 4.68 -36.31
CA SER A 15 -18.33 3.95 -37.08
C SER A 15 -17.33 4.96 -37.66
N GLY A 16 -16.26 5.23 -36.92
CA GLY A 16 -15.06 5.88 -37.42
C GLY A 16 -13.93 4.88 -37.46
N ALA A 17 -13.56 4.41 -38.65
CA ALA A 17 -12.37 3.61 -38.84
C ALA A 17 -11.13 4.45 -38.50
N VAL A 18 -10.51 4.21 -37.36
CA VAL A 18 -9.18 4.74 -37.05
C VAL A 18 -8.17 3.70 -37.46
N ALA A 19 -7.39 3.99 -38.48
CA ALA A 19 -6.23 3.22 -38.87
C ALA A 19 -5.21 3.29 -37.73
N VAL A 20 -4.96 2.17 -37.04
CA VAL A 20 -3.89 2.06 -36.04
C VAL A 20 -2.58 1.92 -36.81
N THR A 21 -1.83 3.01 -36.94
CA THR A 21 -0.42 2.94 -37.32
C THR A 21 0.39 2.44 -36.13
N ALA A 22 1.00 1.28 -36.30
CA ALA A 22 1.98 0.75 -35.37
C ALA A 22 3.15 1.75 -35.26
N GLY A 23 3.37 2.31 -34.07
CA GLY A 23 4.52 3.16 -33.83
C GLY A 23 4.29 4.40 -32.96
N ALA A 24 3.19 4.53 -32.25
CA ALA A 24 3.05 5.60 -31.26
C ALA A 24 3.75 5.18 -29.96
N LYS A 25 4.94 5.71 -29.69
CA LYS A 25 5.46 5.85 -28.35
C LYS A 25 4.37 6.51 -27.48
N LEU A 26 3.97 5.86 -26.41
CA LEU A 26 3.18 6.50 -25.36
C LEU A 26 4.04 7.61 -24.72
N GLU A 27 4.08 8.76 -25.36
CA GLU A 27 4.59 9.97 -24.75
C GLU A 27 3.45 10.58 -23.95
N GLY A 28 3.70 10.77 -22.67
CA GLY A 28 2.88 11.58 -21.80
C GLY A 28 2.07 10.78 -20.79
N ALA A 29 2.64 10.64 -19.62
CA ALA A 29 1.84 10.51 -18.42
C ALA A 29 0.83 11.68 -18.43
N THR A 30 -0.41 11.39 -18.78
CA THR A 30 -1.48 12.36 -18.68
C THR A 30 -1.61 12.71 -17.20
N SER A 31 -1.19 13.92 -16.83
CA SER A 31 -1.59 14.52 -15.58
C SER A 31 -3.11 14.53 -15.58
N ASN A 32 -3.73 13.76 -14.70
CA ASN A 32 -5.17 13.87 -14.49
C ASN A 32 -5.34 14.96 -13.42
N PRO A 33 -5.65 16.21 -13.78
CA PRO A 33 -5.86 17.24 -12.79
C PRO A 33 -7.09 16.82 -11.98
N SER A 34 -6.88 16.51 -10.71
CA SER A 34 -7.97 16.16 -9.79
C SER A 34 -8.98 17.29 -9.59
N GLY A 35 -8.73 18.46 -10.17
CA GLY A 35 -9.49 19.69 -9.94
C GLY A 35 -9.24 20.29 -8.54
N VAL A 36 -8.42 19.64 -7.72
CA VAL A 36 -8.03 20.13 -6.40
C VAL A 36 -6.73 20.90 -6.53
N GLY A 37 -6.74 22.17 -6.19
CA GLY A 37 -5.55 23.04 -6.25
C GLY A 37 -4.39 22.44 -5.46
N GLY A 38 -3.22 22.35 -6.09
CA GLY A 38 -2.01 21.79 -5.47
C GLY A 38 -1.90 20.26 -5.48
N TYR A 39 -2.85 19.55 -6.09
CA TYR A 39 -2.79 18.09 -6.25
C TYR A 39 -2.45 17.74 -7.70
N ASP A 40 -1.22 17.32 -7.93
CA ASP A 40 -0.73 16.85 -9.23
C ASP A 40 -0.44 15.36 -9.19
N TYR A 41 -1.44 14.55 -9.52
CA TYR A 41 -1.30 13.09 -9.58
C TYR A 41 -0.67 12.68 -10.91
N ARG A 42 0.49 12.03 -10.81
CA ARG A 42 1.15 11.38 -11.95
C ARG A 42 1.01 9.88 -11.83
N LEU A 43 0.68 9.24 -12.95
CA LEU A 43 0.63 7.78 -12.99
C LEU A 43 2.03 7.21 -12.67
N PRO A 44 2.14 6.30 -11.67
CA PRO A 44 3.43 5.74 -11.32
C PRO A 44 3.97 4.83 -12.44
N GLU A 45 5.28 4.85 -12.63
CA GLU A 45 5.96 3.92 -13.53
C GLU A 45 6.03 2.54 -12.88
N ILE A 46 5.06 1.70 -13.19
CA ILE A 46 4.97 0.31 -12.73
C ILE A 46 4.94 -0.60 -13.95
N ALA A 47 5.79 -1.62 -13.97
CA ALA A 47 5.82 -2.58 -15.06
C ALA A 47 4.55 -3.44 -15.07
N HIS A 48 4.13 -3.87 -16.27
CA HIS A 48 2.99 -4.79 -16.41
C HIS A 48 3.26 -6.10 -15.65
N GLY A 49 2.22 -6.64 -15.02
CA GLY A 49 2.29 -7.86 -14.22
C GLY A 49 3.00 -7.70 -12.88
N SER A 50 3.35 -6.47 -12.47
CA SER A 50 4.04 -6.25 -11.21
C SER A 50 3.20 -6.66 -10.01
N ARG A 51 3.89 -7.25 -9.03
CA ARG A 51 3.34 -7.65 -7.75
C ARG A 51 3.65 -6.63 -6.67
N LEU A 52 2.60 -6.01 -6.13
CA LEU A 52 2.65 -5.00 -5.07
C LEU A 52 2.29 -5.64 -3.74
N LEU A 53 3.23 -5.69 -2.82
CA LEU A 53 3.05 -6.27 -1.48
C LEU A 53 3.07 -5.17 -0.42
N PHE A 54 2.11 -5.21 0.50
CA PHE A 54 1.98 -4.26 1.60
C PHE A 54 2.16 -4.98 2.93
N GLN A 55 3.17 -4.57 3.68
CA GLN A 55 3.51 -5.07 5.01
C GLN A 55 3.25 -4.00 6.06
N GLY A 56 2.85 -4.42 7.25
CA GLY A 56 2.61 -3.50 8.35
C GLY A 56 1.79 -4.10 9.47
N ASP A 57 1.23 -3.21 10.27
CA ASP A 57 0.38 -3.50 11.41
C ASP A 57 -1.12 -3.33 11.10
N SER A 58 -1.93 -2.91 12.10
CA SER A 58 -3.37 -2.71 11.97
C SER A 58 -3.75 -1.64 10.95
N ILE A 59 -2.90 -0.64 10.71
CA ILE A 59 -3.14 0.42 9.74
C ILE A 59 -3.12 -0.15 8.31
N THR A 60 -2.27 -1.13 8.05
CA THR A 60 -2.21 -1.87 6.79
C THR A 60 -3.24 -2.99 6.74
N ASP A 61 -3.38 -3.76 7.82
CA ASP A 61 -4.27 -4.92 7.95
C ASP A 61 -5.74 -4.58 7.62
N MET A 62 -6.34 -3.69 8.40
CA MET A 62 -7.76 -3.30 8.32
C MET A 62 -8.67 -4.46 7.89
N LYS A 63 -8.53 -5.60 8.58
CA LYS A 63 -9.35 -6.80 8.42
C LYS A 63 -9.33 -7.41 7.01
N TRP A 64 -8.17 -7.49 6.36
CA TRP A 64 -8.09 -8.34 5.18
C TRP A 64 -8.38 -9.81 5.56
N GLY A 65 -8.98 -10.58 4.66
CA GLY A 65 -9.61 -11.89 4.96
C GLY A 65 -8.66 -13.04 5.31
N ARG A 66 -7.35 -12.81 5.46
CA ARG A 66 -6.31 -13.84 5.70
C ARG A 66 -6.21 -14.91 4.61
N ASN A 67 -6.97 -14.72 3.55
CA ASN A 67 -7.03 -15.62 2.42
C ASN A 67 -6.96 -14.81 1.13
N GLN A 68 -5.91 -15.02 0.33
CA GLN A 68 -5.71 -14.31 -0.93
C GLN A 68 -6.78 -14.66 -1.98
N ASN A 69 -7.47 -15.78 -1.81
CA ASN A 69 -8.56 -16.20 -2.68
C ASN A 69 -9.93 -15.62 -2.26
N ASP A 70 -9.99 -14.92 -1.13
CA ASP A 70 -11.20 -14.22 -0.69
C ASP A 70 -11.45 -13.02 -1.60
N ARG A 71 -12.44 -13.14 -2.48
CA ARG A 71 -12.78 -12.11 -3.46
C ARG A 71 -13.38 -10.84 -2.82
N ASN A 72 -13.85 -10.92 -1.59
CA ASN A 72 -14.52 -9.81 -0.94
C ASN A 72 -13.60 -8.98 -0.02
N HIS A 73 -12.66 -9.65 0.67
CA HIS A 73 -11.87 -9.01 1.74
C HIS A 73 -10.36 -9.22 1.61
N TYR A 74 -9.86 -9.70 0.48
CA TYR A 74 -8.43 -10.05 0.33
C TYR A 74 -7.48 -8.86 0.51
N LEU A 75 -7.94 -7.61 0.33
CA LEU A 75 -7.15 -6.39 0.54
C LEU A 75 -7.47 -5.66 1.85
N GLY A 76 -8.56 -6.03 2.55
CA GLY A 76 -9.04 -5.29 3.71
C GLY A 76 -9.63 -3.93 3.32
N HIS A 77 -9.67 -3.00 4.29
CA HIS A 77 -10.33 -1.68 4.15
C HIS A 77 -9.37 -0.51 4.37
N SER A 78 -8.04 -0.74 4.21
CA SER A 78 -7.00 0.26 4.44
C SER A 78 -6.66 1.05 3.18
N TYR A 79 -5.60 1.86 3.29
CA TYR A 79 -4.97 2.54 2.16
C TYR A 79 -4.57 1.56 1.04
N VAL A 80 -4.30 0.29 1.37
CA VAL A 80 -4.00 -0.77 0.39
C VAL A 80 -5.14 -0.93 -0.60
N TYR A 81 -6.39 -0.99 -0.09
CA TYR A 81 -7.58 -1.06 -0.93
C TYR A 81 -7.74 0.18 -1.82
N LEU A 82 -7.47 1.38 -1.27
CA LEU A 82 -7.57 2.63 -2.03
C LEU A 82 -6.54 2.70 -3.16
N ILE A 83 -5.28 2.29 -2.88
CA ILE A 83 -4.22 2.23 -3.89
C ILE A 83 -4.58 1.21 -4.97
N ALA A 84 -4.99 0.01 -4.58
CA ALA A 84 -5.34 -1.04 -5.54
C ALA A 84 -6.54 -0.64 -6.42
N SER A 85 -7.56 -0.01 -5.83
CA SER A 85 -8.72 0.49 -6.58
C SER A 85 -8.32 1.58 -7.56
N ARG A 86 -7.47 2.52 -7.13
CA ARG A 86 -7.01 3.61 -8.00
C ARG A 86 -6.16 3.09 -9.15
N LEU A 87 -5.14 2.30 -8.87
CA LEU A 87 -4.28 1.72 -9.91
C LEU A 87 -5.02 0.72 -10.80
N GLY A 88 -5.99 0.00 -10.25
CA GLY A 88 -6.85 -0.89 -11.02
C GLY A 88 -7.71 -0.17 -12.06
N VAL A 89 -8.05 1.11 -11.82
CA VAL A 89 -8.74 1.96 -12.81
C VAL A 89 -7.74 2.60 -13.78
N ASP A 90 -6.70 3.24 -13.24
CA ASP A 90 -5.77 4.03 -14.04
C ASP A 90 -4.83 3.18 -14.91
N MET A 91 -4.59 1.92 -14.52
CA MET A 91 -3.68 0.96 -15.16
C MET A 91 -4.37 -0.40 -15.38
N ALA A 92 -5.63 -0.40 -15.78
CA ALA A 92 -6.45 -1.61 -15.89
C ALA A 92 -5.79 -2.72 -16.73
N GLU A 93 -5.14 -2.37 -17.82
CA GLU A 93 -4.47 -3.32 -18.72
C GLU A 93 -3.08 -3.77 -18.24
N ALA A 94 -2.59 -3.22 -17.12
CA ALA A 94 -1.25 -3.54 -16.62
C ALA A 94 -1.16 -4.89 -15.90
N GLY A 95 -2.30 -5.52 -15.55
CA GLY A 95 -2.31 -6.82 -14.89
C GLY A 95 -1.63 -6.83 -13.53
N LEU A 96 -1.76 -5.75 -12.75
CA LEU A 96 -1.11 -5.60 -11.45
C LEU A 96 -1.72 -6.55 -10.41
N GLU A 97 -0.86 -7.15 -9.58
CA GLU A 97 -1.27 -7.99 -8.46
C GLU A 97 -1.05 -7.25 -7.13
N PHE A 98 -2.04 -7.27 -6.25
CA PHE A 98 -1.99 -6.60 -4.95
C PHE A 98 -2.14 -7.58 -3.80
N PHE A 99 -1.25 -7.47 -2.80
CA PHE A 99 -1.22 -8.37 -1.64
C PHE A 99 -1.13 -7.57 -0.35
N ASN A 100 -2.14 -7.69 0.51
CA ASN A 100 -2.07 -7.18 1.87
C ASN A 100 -1.56 -8.29 2.81
N ARG A 101 -0.50 -7.98 3.57
CA ARG A 101 0.08 -8.85 4.61
C ARG A 101 0.25 -8.10 5.93
N GLY A 102 -0.53 -7.04 6.13
CA GLY A 102 -0.64 -6.37 7.43
C GLY A 102 -1.19 -7.31 8.51
N MET A 103 -0.74 -7.12 9.72
CA MET A 103 -1.18 -7.89 10.89
C MET A 103 -1.35 -6.96 12.09
N SER A 104 -2.59 -6.83 12.56
CA SER A 104 -2.94 -5.95 13.69
C SER A 104 -2.09 -6.23 14.92
N GLY A 105 -1.55 -5.17 15.50
CA GLY A 105 -0.72 -5.24 16.70
C GLY A 105 0.75 -5.62 16.44
N HIS A 106 1.18 -5.91 15.23
CA HIS A 106 2.56 -6.30 14.95
C HIS A 106 3.53 -5.15 15.12
N THR A 107 4.74 -5.50 15.58
CA THR A 107 5.95 -4.68 15.70
C THR A 107 6.94 -5.04 14.59
N VAL A 108 8.04 -4.31 14.47
CA VAL A 108 9.11 -4.65 13.53
C VAL A 108 9.67 -6.06 13.80
N GLY A 109 9.84 -6.45 15.06
CA GLY A 109 10.28 -7.80 15.43
C GLY A 109 9.28 -8.88 14.98
N ASN A 110 7.98 -8.61 15.03
CA ASN A 110 6.98 -9.53 14.50
C ASN A 110 7.05 -9.64 12.96
N LEU A 111 7.33 -8.55 12.24
CA LEU A 111 7.58 -8.60 10.81
C LEU A 111 8.79 -9.48 10.48
N LYS A 112 9.92 -9.25 11.18
CA LYS A 112 11.13 -10.04 11.02
C LYS A 112 10.86 -11.54 11.18
N ALA A 113 10.10 -11.94 12.19
CA ALA A 113 9.81 -13.35 12.48
C ALA A 113 9.05 -14.08 11.35
N ARG A 114 8.27 -13.36 10.54
CA ARG A 114 7.48 -13.94 9.43
C ARG A 114 7.97 -13.52 8.05
N TRP A 115 9.11 -12.80 7.97
CA TRP A 115 9.56 -12.13 6.77
C TRP A 115 9.78 -13.05 5.59
N GLN A 116 10.38 -14.23 5.83
CA GLN A 116 10.61 -15.19 4.75
C GLN A 116 9.31 -15.55 4.03
N LYS A 117 8.31 -16.02 4.78
CA LYS A 117 7.04 -16.51 4.24
C LYS A 117 6.18 -15.39 3.65
N ASP A 118 6.06 -14.28 4.40
CA ASP A 118 5.07 -13.23 4.09
C ASP A 118 5.64 -12.09 3.24
N ALA A 119 6.96 -12.10 2.95
CA ALA A 119 7.59 -11.13 2.07
C ALA A 119 8.44 -11.80 0.99
N ILE A 120 9.48 -12.54 1.37
CA ILE A 120 10.46 -13.08 0.41
C ILE A 120 9.82 -14.11 -0.55
N ASP A 121 9.10 -15.10 0.00
CA ASP A 121 8.47 -16.17 -0.78
C ASP A 121 7.36 -15.64 -1.69
N MET A 122 6.83 -14.46 -1.40
CA MET A 122 5.82 -13.80 -2.23
C MET A 122 6.39 -13.14 -3.48
N LYS A 123 7.72 -12.97 -3.56
CA LYS A 123 8.43 -12.44 -4.73
C LYS A 123 7.85 -11.12 -5.24
N PRO A 124 7.74 -10.08 -4.41
CA PRO A 124 7.22 -8.79 -4.85
C PRO A 124 8.18 -8.06 -5.77
N ASP A 125 7.64 -7.23 -6.67
CA ASP A 125 8.37 -6.25 -7.45
C ASP A 125 8.42 -4.91 -6.72
N ILE A 126 7.35 -4.62 -5.95
CA ILE A 126 7.23 -3.43 -5.11
C ILE A 126 6.77 -3.87 -3.72
N LEU A 127 7.50 -3.45 -2.70
CA LEU A 127 7.22 -3.76 -1.30
C LEU A 127 7.05 -2.48 -0.50
N SER A 128 5.84 -2.27 0.02
CA SER A 128 5.52 -1.16 0.92
C SER A 128 5.53 -1.62 2.37
N ILE A 129 6.15 -0.85 3.26
CA ILE A 129 6.27 -1.15 4.69
C ILE A 129 5.80 0.05 5.50
N LEU A 130 4.81 -0.15 6.36
CA LEU A 130 4.33 0.81 7.36
C LEU A 130 4.28 0.13 8.72
N ILE A 131 5.25 0.41 9.60
CA ILE A 131 5.42 -0.26 10.89
C ILE A 131 6.08 0.68 11.89
N GLY A 132 5.84 0.49 13.20
CA GLY A 132 6.52 1.22 14.27
C GLY A 132 5.59 1.72 15.37
N VAL A 133 4.34 2.04 15.06
CA VAL A 133 3.40 2.58 16.06
C VAL A 133 3.15 1.63 17.24
N ASN A 134 3.17 0.32 17.01
CA ASN A 134 3.02 -0.68 18.08
C ASN A 134 4.32 -0.90 18.87
N ASP A 135 5.46 -0.68 18.24
CA ASP A 135 6.76 -0.69 18.94
C ASP A 135 6.76 0.40 20.03
N VAL A 136 6.34 1.61 19.66
CA VAL A 136 6.13 2.72 20.60
C VAL A 136 5.03 2.41 21.61
N GLY A 137 3.86 1.97 21.16
CA GLY A 137 2.71 1.69 22.04
C GLY A 137 2.99 0.63 23.12
N ARG A 138 3.86 -0.32 22.84
CA ARG A 138 4.25 -1.38 23.79
C ARG A 138 5.42 -1.03 24.69
N SER A 139 6.25 -0.08 24.30
CA SER A 139 7.42 0.33 25.09
C SER A 139 7.03 1.09 26.36
N GLY A 140 5.82 1.68 26.38
CA GLY A 140 5.31 2.46 27.50
C GLY A 140 6.25 3.63 27.86
N LYS A 141 6.43 3.88 29.15
CA LYS A 141 7.29 4.98 29.64
C LYS A 141 8.79 4.76 29.41
N LYS A 142 9.22 3.53 29.10
CA LYS A 142 10.64 3.23 28.87
C LYS A 142 11.13 3.72 27.50
N GLY A 143 10.21 3.99 26.59
CA GLY A 143 10.53 4.28 25.19
C GLY A 143 10.97 3.04 24.41
N VAL A 144 11.14 3.18 23.11
CA VAL A 144 11.56 2.09 22.21
C VAL A 144 13.05 1.85 22.38
N ASP A 145 13.47 0.59 22.43
CA ASP A 145 14.88 0.22 22.23
C ASP A 145 15.23 0.41 20.73
N LEU A 146 15.69 1.62 20.44
CA LEU A 146 16.00 2.04 19.06
C LEU A 146 17.05 1.15 18.40
N LYS A 147 18.03 0.65 19.17
CA LYS A 147 19.07 -0.22 18.62
C LYS A 147 18.51 -1.56 18.16
N THR A 148 17.67 -2.18 18.96
CA THR A 148 17.00 -3.44 18.58
C THR A 148 16.05 -3.19 17.43
N TRP A 149 15.27 -2.11 17.48
CA TRP A 149 14.34 -1.74 16.40
C TRP A 149 15.06 -1.53 15.07
N GLU A 150 16.12 -0.75 15.06
CA GLU A 150 16.94 -0.49 13.86
C GLU A 150 17.55 -1.79 13.31
N ASN A 151 18.11 -2.64 14.16
CA ASN A 151 18.67 -3.93 13.74
C ASN A 151 17.63 -4.83 13.08
N ASP A 152 16.42 -4.90 13.63
CA ASP A 152 15.34 -5.70 13.06
C ASP A 152 14.84 -5.10 11.76
N TYR A 153 14.71 -3.78 11.69
CA TYR A 153 14.31 -3.10 10.46
C TYR A 153 15.34 -3.25 9.36
N ARG A 154 16.63 -3.07 9.67
CA ARG A 154 17.74 -3.30 8.76
C ARG A 154 17.77 -4.73 8.24
N PHE A 155 17.55 -5.71 9.12
CA PHE A 155 17.47 -7.12 8.72
C PHE A 155 16.41 -7.36 7.64
N ILE A 156 15.19 -6.83 7.80
CA ILE A 156 14.12 -7.04 6.81
C ILE A 156 14.44 -6.37 5.48
N LEU A 157 15.07 -5.19 5.49
CA LEU A 157 15.46 -4.50 4.27
C LEU A 157 16.58 -5.26 3.53
N ASP A 158 17.62 -5.69 4.24
CA ASP A 158 18.76 -6.41 3.66
C ASP A 158 18.33 -7.77 3.11
N ALA A 159 17.51 -8.51 3.85
CA ALA A 159 16.95 -9.78 3.37
C ALA A 159 16.14 -9.59 2.09
N SER A 160 15.34 -8.52 2.02
CA SER A 160 14.54 -8.19 0.84
C SER A 160 15.40 -7.87 -0.38
N ARG A 161 16.41 -7.02 -0.21
CA ARG A 161 17.34 -6.64 -1.29
C ARG A 161 18.21 -7.82 -1.74
N LYS A 162 18.62 -8.68 -0.80
CA LYS A 162 19.36 -9.92 -1.11
C LYS A 162 18.52 -10.88 -1.96
N ALA A 163 17.22 -11.01 -1.63
CA ALA A 163 16.31 -11.88 -2.37
C ALA A 163 15.97 -11.34 -3.76
N ASN A 164 15.81 -10.03 -3.89
CA ASN A 164 15.53 -9.36 -5.15
C ASN A 164 16.26 -8.00 -5.20
N PRO A 165 17.45 -7.94 -5.85
CA PRO A 165 18.20 -6.68 -5.99
C PRO A 165 17.47 -5.56 -6.76
N LYS A 166 16.44 -5.92 -7.55
CA LYS A 166 15.60 -4.97 -8.30
C LYS A 166 14.34 -4.54 -7.54
N LEU A 167 14.14 -5.07 -6.34
CA LEU A 167 12.96 -4.76 -5.52
C LEU A 167 12.87 -3.25 -5.26
N ARG A 168 11.74 -2.68 -5.57
CA ARG A 168 11.42 -1.29 -5.21
C ARG A 168 10.81 -1.28 -3.81
N LEU A 169 11.47 -0.57 -2.90
CA LEU A 169 11.00 -0.39 -1.52
C LEU A 169 10.30 0.95 -1.37
N VAL A 170 9.13 0.94 -0.75
CA VAL A 170 8.37 2.12 -0.36
C VAL A 170 8.24 2.08 1.16
N LEU A 171 9.04 2.89 1.85
CA LEU A 171 9.02 2.98 3.30
C LEU A 171 8.13 4.15 3.72
N LEU A 172 7.20 3.87 4.60
CA LEU A 172 6.25 4.85 5.13
C LEU A 172 6.59 5.09 6.60
N ASP A 173 6.77 6.36 6.96
CA ASP A 173 7.00 6.72 8.35
C ASP A 173 5.79 6.35 9.21
N PRO A 174 6.01 5.73 10.39
CA PRO A 174 4.93 5.52 11.33
C PRO A 174 4.36 6.86 11.79
N PHE A 175 3.08 6.89 12.08
CA PHE A 175 2.39 8.11 12.49
C PHE A 175 1.34 7.86 13.56
N VAL A 176 0.99 8.92 14.28
CA VAL A 176 -0.10 8.91 15.25
C VAL A 176 -1.05 10.06 15.00
N LEU A 177 -2.35 9.80 15.13
CA LEU A 177 -3.39 10.81 15.04
C LEU A 177 -3.89 11.18 16.44
N ARG A 178 -4.19 12.47 16.62
CA ARG A 178 -4.77 12.97 17.86
C ARG A 178 -6.26 12.58 17.96
N SER A 179 -6.49 11.31 18.20
CA SER A 179 -7.83 10.73 18.26
C SER A 179 -7.93 9.63 19.32
N GLY A 180 -9.12 9.17 19.63
CA GLY A 180 -9.36 8.07 20.58
C GLY A 180 -8.67 8.27 21.92
N ARG A 181 -7.78 7.36 22.30
CA ARG A 181 -7.00 7.39 23.55
C ARG A 181 -5.95 8.51 23.60
N LEU A 182 -5.57 9.06 22.46
CA LEU A 182 -4.57 10.13 22.32
C LEU A 182 -5.19 11.52 22.27
N LYS A 183 -6.43 11.70 22.73
CA LYS A 183 -7.05 13.02 22.87
C LYS A 183 -6.38 13.89 23.93
N ASN A 184 -5.80 13.26 24.98
CA ASN A 184 -5.02 13.96 25.99
C ASN A 184 -3.73 14.47 25.36
N GLU A 185 -3.41 15.75 25.60
CA GLU A 185 -2.29 16.46 25.00
C GLU A 185 -0.94 15.81 25.34
N ASP A 186 -0.73 15.46 26.61
CA ASP A 186 0.53 14.90 27.07
C ASP A 186 0.75 13.50 26.52
N ALA A 187 -0.29 12.67 26.50
CA ALA A 187 -0.24 11.33 25.91
C ALA A 187 0.06 11.40 24.41
N TRP A 188 -0.55 12.36 23.71
CA TRP A 188 -0.29 12.55 22.29
C TRP A 188 1.13 13.04 22.01
N LYS A 189 1.60 14.06 22.73
CA LYS A 189 2.98 14.58 22.61
C LYS A 189 4.02 13.50 22.89
N HIS A 190 3.81 12.71 23.96
CA HIS A 190 4.70 11.60 24.26
C HIS A 190 4.75 10.58 23.12
N MET A 191 3.60 10.08 22.69
CA MET A 191 3.51 9.10 21.63
C MET A 191 4.10 9.61 20.31
N ARG A 192 3.83 10.88 19.96
CA ARG A 192 4.38 11.53 18.79
C ARG A 192 5.90 11.62 18.86
N GLY A 193 6.44 12.09 20.00
CA GLY A 193 7.88 12.22 20.20
C GLY A 193 8.64 10.89 20.17
N GLU A 194 8.00 9.78 20.53
CA GLU A 194 8.60 8.44 20.39
C GLU A 194 8.54 7.93 18.95
N VAL A 195 7.43 8.17 18.25
CA VAL A 195 7.30 7.80 16.83
C VAL A 195 8.30 8.56 15.95
N ASP A 196 8.54 9.84 16.24
CA ASP A 196 9.48 10.68 15.48
C ASP A 196 10.97 10.23 15.63
N LYS A 197 11.26 9.28 16.53
CA LYS A 197 12.61 8.70 16.69
C LYS A 197 12.84 7.47 15.80
N LEU A 198 11.79 6.85 15.29
CA LEU A 198 11.84 5.67 14.44
C LEU A 198 12.09 6.02 12.99
#